data_5d02189ff0130f1412801c571b82cfff
#
_entry.id   5d02189ff0130f1412801c571b82cfff
#
_cell.length_a   1.000
_cell.length_b   1.000
_cell.length_c   1.000
_cell.angle_alpha   90.00
_cell.angle_beta   90.00
_cell.angle_gamma   90.00
#
_symmetry.space_group_name_H-M   'P 1'
#
loop_
_entity.id
_entity.type
_entity.pdbx_description
1 polymer ?
#
loop_
_entity_poly.entity_id
_entity_poly.type
_entity_poly.pdbx_seq_one_letter_code
_entity_poly.pdbx_strand_id
1 'polypeptide(L)'
;MTADLPATVIGCSNLIVRGGRYLLVQESKEPARSLFNLPAGKPELGETLAEAAVREAREETGLDVQVEYLVAIYHCPRTSEGVGVVNFVFRSTVAGGMLRTSTEHPAVGYFSREEIAELGRAGRLRGVHVELAVDQCAAGTRLPMGTVQLIACAPSPSPAGSQREQG
;
A
#
# COMPACT_ATOMS: atom_id res chain seq x y z
N MET A 1 7.02 -17.68 28.51
CA MET A 1 7.66 -17.25 27.24
C MET A 1 6.55 -17.12 26.20
N THR A 2 6.05 -15.91 25.98
CA THR A 2 5.22 -15.61 24.82
C THR A 2 6.12 -15.68 23.60
N ALA A 3 5.94 -16.69 22.75
CA ALA A 3 6.62 -16.71 21.47
C ALA A 3 6.24 -15.40 20.74
N ASP A 4 7.22 -14.60 20.40
CA ASP A 4 7.03 -13.42 19.57
C ASP A 4 6.53 -13.92 18.21
N LEU A 5 5.21 -13.82 17.99
CA LEU A 5 4.62 -14.15 16.70
C LEU A 5 5.18 -13.16 15.68
N PRO A 6 5.64 -13.64 14.52
CA PRO A 6 6.16 -12.75 13.49
C PRO A 6 5.10 -11.73 13.13
N ALA A 7 5.43 -10.44 13.27
CA ALA A 7 4.54 -9.36 12.93
C ALA A 7 4.20 -9.41 11.43
N THR A 8 2.92 -9.36 11.10
CA THR A 8 2.46 -9.18 9.72
C THR A 8 1.88 -7.79 9.58
N VAL A 9 2.36 -7.05 8.60
CA VAL A 9 1.97 -5.68 8.30
C VAL A 9 0.98 -5.68 7.15
N ILE A 10 -0.05 -4.83 7.26
CA ILE A 10 -0.94 -4.54 6.15
C ILE A 10 -0.40 -3.33 5.39
N GLY A 11 -0.26 -3.46 4.08
CA GLY A 11 0.10 -2.39 3.16
C GLY A 11 -1.06 -2.06 2.23
N CYS A 12 -1.18 -0.78 1.88
CA CYS A 12 -2.15 -0.25 0.91
C CYS A 12 -1.38 0.50 -0.17
N SER A 13 -1.38 -0.03 -1.39
CA SER A 13 -0.65 0.54 -2.52
C SER A 13 -1.59 1.07 -3.58
N ASN A 14 -1.17 2.15 -4.24
CA ASN A 14 -1.88 2.76 -5.36
C ASN A 14 -1.18 2.51 -6.70
N LEU A 15 -1.88 1.88 -7.60
CA LEU A 15 -1.51 1.81 -9.00
C LEU A 15 -2.20 2.95 -9.76
N ILE A 16 -1.56 4.13 -9.76
CA ILE A 16 -2.06 5.34 -10.40
C ILE A 16 -1.67 5.33 -11.88
N VAL A 17 -2.66 5.35 -12.76
CA VAL A 17 -2.42 5.23 -14.22
C VAL A 17 -2.92 6.48 -14.94
N ARG A 18 -2.06 7.02 -15.81
CA ARG A 18 -2.38 8.15 -16.68
C ARG A 18 -1.78 7.91 -18.07
N GLY A 19 -2.63 7.90 -19.10
CA GLY A 19 -2.17 7.71 -20.48
C GLY A 19 -1.40 6.41 -20.71
N GLY A 20 -1.80 5.31 -20.06
CA GLY A 20 -1.12 4.01 -20.15
C GLY A 20 0.22 3.91 -19.41
N ARG A 21 0.58 4.93 -18.63
CA ARG A 21 1.79 4.96 -17.80
C ARG A 21 1.43 4.88 -16.32
N TYR A 22 2.31 4.31 -15.53
CA TYR A 22 2.13 3.99 -14.11
C TYR A 22 3.01 4.87 -13.24
N LEU A 23 2.44 5.46 -12.19
CA LEU A 23 3.18 6.32 -11.27
C LEU A 23 3.99 5.48 -10.30
N LEU A 24 5.28 5.78 -10.20
CA LEU A 24 6.17 5.26 -9.18
C LEU A 24 6.79 6.40 -8.37
N VAL A 25 7.10 6.11 -7.12
CA VAL A 25 7.86 6.93 -6.20
C VAL A 25 9.20 6.28 -5.90
N GLN A 26 10.26 7.08 -5.71
CA GLN A 26 11.55 6.56 -5.28
C GLN A 26 11.68 6.69 -3.77
N GLU A 27 12.07 5.60 -3.12
CA GLU A 27 12.31 5.55 -1.68
C GLU A 27 13.62 6.25 -1.32
N SER A 28 13.63 6.98 -0.20
CA SER A 28 14.85 7.64 0.33
C SER A 28 15.45 6.95 1.53
N LYS A 29 14.70 6.07 2.21
CA LYS A 29 15.08 5.42 3.45
C LYS A 29 15.63 4.00 3.21
N GLU A 30 16.65 3.62 3.99
CA GLU A 30 17.12 2.23 4.04
C GLU A 30 16.03 1.30 4.60
N PRO A 31 15.97 0.05 4.18
CA PRO A 31 16.84 -0.64 3.20
C PRO A 31 16.41 -0.44 1.74
N ALA A 32 15.35 0.33 1.47
CA ALA A 32 14.76 0.51 0.13
C ALA A 32 15.34 1.71 -0.63
N ARG A 33 16.34 2.38 -0.10
CA ARG A 33 16.89 3.60 -0.68
C ARG A 33 17.20 3.46 -2.17
N SER A 34 16.72 4.43 -2.94
CA SER A 34 16.85 4.51 -4.40
C SER A 34 16.03 3.48 -5.19
N LEU A 35 15.27 2.60 -4.53
CA LEU A 35 14.33 1.70 -5.19
C LEU A 35 13.03 2.43 -5.53
N PHE A 36 12.42 2.03 -6.64
CA PHE A 36 11.10 2.52 -7.04
C PHE A 36 10.00 1.60 -6.53
N ASN A 37 8.90 2.20 -6.12
CA ASN A 37 7.74 1.52 -5.58
C ASN A 37 6.44 2.17 -6.08
N LEU A 38 5.33 1.49 -5.92
CA LEU A 38 4.01 2.12 -5.99
C LEU A 38 3.86 3.05 -4.77
N PRO A 39 3.16 4.19 -4.89
CA PRO A 39 2.75 4.96 -3.71
C PRO A 39 2.02 4.07 -2.72
N ALA A 40 2.50 3.97 -1.48
CA ALA A 40 2.03 2.98 -0.54
C ALA A 40 2.35 3.29 0.91
N GLY A 41 1.44 2.91 1.81
CA GLY A 41 1.67 2.95 3.24
C GLY A 41 0.78 2.00 4.02
N LYS A 42 0.68 2.24 5.32
CA LYS A 42 -0.10 1.43 6.24
C LYS A 42 -1.42 2.13 6.57
N PRO A 43 -2.52 1.38 6.75
CA PRO A 43 -3.76 2.00 7.22
C PRO A 43 -3.58 2.54 8.64
N GLU A 44 -4.15 3.70 8.91
CA GLU A 44 -4.28 4.25 10.23
C GLU A 44 -5.54 3.73 10.92
N LEU A 45 -5.61 3.91 12.25
CA LEU A 45 -6.75 3.44 13.03
C LEU A 45 -8.05 4.15 12.58
N GLY A 46 -9.02 3.36 12.18
CA GLY A 46 -10.32 3.84 11.70
C GLY A 46 -10.40 4.08 10.18
N GLU A 47 -9.29 3.98 9.44
CA GLU A 47 -9.31 4.05 7.98
C GLU A 47 -9.73 2.72 7.35
N THR A 48 -10.44 2.80 6.26
CA THR A 48 -10.52 1.69 5.30
C THR A 48 -9.21 1.57 4.52
N LEU A 49 -8.93 0.39 3.95
CA LEU A 49 -7.71 0.21 3.14
C LEU A 49 -7.66 1.12 1.90
N ALA A 50 -8.84 1.44 1.34
CA ALA A 50 -8.93 2.37 0.21
C ALA A 50 -8.65 3.82 0.62
N GLU A 51 -9.14 4.26 1.79
CA GLU A 51 -8.85 5.60 2.33
C GLU A 51 -7.36 5.74 2.64
N ALA A 52 -6.74 4.73 3.25
CA ALA A 52 -5.29 4.71 3.46
C ALA A 52 -4.52 4.87 2.14
N ALA A 53 -4.91 4.13 1.10
CA ALA A 53 -4.30 4.26 -0.20
C ALA A 53 -4.44 5.69 -0.78
N VAL A 54 -5.61 6.32 -0.66
CA VAL A 54 -5.84 7.71 -1.11
C VAL A 54 -4.98 8.70 -0.34
N ARG A 55 -4.91 8.57 0.99
CA ARG A 55 -4.08 9.43 1.85
C ARG A 55 -2.61 9.33 1.47
N GLU A 56 -2.07 8.11 1.37
CA GLU A 56 -0.66 7.87 1.01
C GLU A 56 -0.33 8.45 -0.39
N ALA A 57 -1.21 8.25 -1.38
CA ALA A 57 -1.01 8.85 -2.69
C ALA A 57 -0.86 10.37 -2.61
N ARG A 58 -1.68 11.04 -1.80
CA ARG A 58 -1.62 12.49 -1.62
C ARG A 58 -0.35 12.93 -0.89
N GLU A 59 0.05 12.22 0.16
CA GLU A 59 1.24 12.54 0.95
C GLU A 59 2.51 12.37 0.13
N GLU A 60 2.65 11.25 -0.58
CA GLU A 60 3.86 10.89 -1.32
C GLU A 60 3.98 11.59 -2.68
N THR A 61 2.86 11.88 -3.34
CA THR A 61 2.86 12.36 -4.73
C THR A 61 2.24 13.75 -4.92
N GLY A 62 1.46 14.23 -3.96
CA GLY A 62 0.67 15.47 -4.07
C GLY A 62 -0.59 15.34 -4.92
N LEU A 63 -0.91 14.16 -5.44
CA LEU A 63 -2.08 13.93 -6.26
C LEU A 63 -3.29 13.56 -5.43
N ASP A 64 -4.45 14.13 -5.76
CA ASP A 64 -5.74 13.66 -5.31
C ASP A 64 -6.21 12.54 -6.26
N VAL A 65 -6.46 11.36 -5.70
CA VAL A 65 -6.82 10.19 -6.50
C VAL A 65 -8.18 9.64 -6.09
N GLN A 66 -8.82 8.98 -7.05
CA GLN A 66 -10.04 8.22 -6.83
C GLN A 66 -9.76 6.74 -7.08
N VAL A 67 -10.01 5.91 -6.07
CA VAL A 67 -9.91 4.45 -6.18
C VAL A 67 -11.04 3.92 -7.05
N GLU A 68 -10.71 3.09 -8.03
CA GLU A 68 -11.67 2.48 -8.95
C GLU A 68 -11.98 1.03 -8.57
N TYR A 69 -10.94 0.23 -8.36
CA TYR A 69 -11.06 -1.19 -8.02
C TYR A 69 -9.78 -1.74 -7.41
N LEU A 70 -9.89 -2.91 -6.79
CA LEU A 70 -8.75 -3.66 -6.29
C LEU A 70 -8.13 -4.48 -7.45
N VAL A 71 -6.82 -4.35 -7.64
CA VAL A 71 -6.07 -5.10 -8.67
C VAL A 71 -5.64 -6.45 -8.14
N ALA A 72 -5.07 -6.45 -6.93
CA ALA A 72 -4.47 -7.66 -6.34
C ALA A 72 -4.35 -7.56 -4.83
N ILE A 73 -4.18 -8.74 -4.21
CA ILE A 73 -3.75 -8.89 -2.83
C ILE A 73 -2.50 -9.77 -2.87
N TYR A 74 -1.36 -9.25 -2.41
CA TYR A 74 -0.11 -9.99 -2.34
C TYR A 74 0.22 -10.34 -0.91
N HIS A 75 0.66 -11.57 -0.68
CA HIS A 75 1.16 -12.01 0.61
C HIS A 75 2.66 -12.36 0.47
N CYS A 76 3.49 -11.62 1.18
CA CYS A 76 4.89 -11.93 1.39
C CYS A 76 5.03 -12.41 2.84
N PRO A 77 5.27 -13.69 3.09
CA PRO A 77 5.29 -14.23 4.46
C PRO A 77 6.50 -13.75 5.27
N ARG A 78 7.55 -13.31 4.59
CA ARG A 78 8.74 -12.75 5.23
C ARG A 78 9.52 -11.85 4.26
N THR A 79 9.66 -10.59 4.61
CA THR A 79 10.54 -9.64 3.90
C THR A 79 11.99 -9.79 4.36
N SER A 80 12.92 -9.09 3.71
CA SER A 80 14.31 -8.97 4.17
C SER A 80 14.42 -8.35 5.56
N GLU A 81 13.42 -7.60 5.99
CA GLU A 81 13.31 -6.97 7.32
C GLU A 81 12.74 -7.93 8.38
N GLY A 82 12.42 -9.17 8.00
CA GLY A 82 11.95 -10.21 8.92
C GLY A 82 10.47 -10.17 9.27
N VAL A 83 9.69 -9.27 8.65
CA VAL A 83 8.24 -9.14 8.85
C VAL A 83 7.45 -9.71 7.67
N GLY A 84 6.24 -10.20 7.92
CA GLY A 84 5.28 -10.55 6.87
C GLY A 84 4.59 -9.28 6.35
N VAL A 85 4.14 -9.31 5.08
CA VAL A 85 3.35 -8.22 4.49
C VAL A 85 2.17 -8.81 3.73
N VAL A 86 0.98 -8.27 3.99
CA VAL A 86 -0.19 -8.43 3.11
C VAL A 86 -0.46 -7.08 2.47
N ASN A 87 -0.29 -6.98 1.15
CA ASN A 87 -0.41 -5.73 0.41
C ASN A 87 -1.63 -5.74 -0.49
N PHE A 88 -2.50 -4.75 -0.31
CA PHE A 88 -3.69 -4.50 -1.13
C PHE A 88 -3.36 -3.45 -2.18
N VAL A 89 -3.45 -3.80 -3.45
CA VAL A 89 -3.11 -2.91 -4.55
C VAL A 89 -4.38 -2.41 -5.24
N PHE A 90 -4.64 -1.13 -5.14
CA PHE A 90 -5.79 -0.45 -5.74
C PHE A 90 -5.41 0.25 -7.03
N ARG A 91 -6.26 0.13 -8.04
CA ARG A 91 -6.19 0.96 -9.24
C ARG A 91 -6.87 2.30 -8.95
N SER A 92 -6.17 3.39 -9.24
CA SER A 92 -6.70 4.73 -9.04
C SER A 92 -6.50 5.63 -10.26
N THR A 93 -7.41 6.58 -10.44
CA THR A 93 -7.31 7.68 -11.39
C THR A 93 -7.02 8.99 -10.67
N VAL A 94 -6.35 9.91 -11.36
CA VAL A 94 -6.08 11.25 -10.84
C VAL A 94 -7.36 12.09 -10.96
N ALA A 95 -7.84 12.59 -9.83
CA ALA A 95 -8.98 13.49 -9.73
C ALA A 95 -8.55 14.96 -9.59
N GLY A 96 -7.32 15.22 -9.12
CA GLY A 96 -6.81 16.57 -8.89
C GLY A 96 -5.40 16.56 -8.31
N GLY A 97 -5.01 17.68 -7.72
CA GLY A 97 -3.70 17.84 -7.12
C GLY A 97 -2.60 18.15 -8.14
N MET A 98 -1.38 18.29 -7.65
CA MET A 98 -0.20 18.58 -8.46
C MET A 98 0.94 17.65 -8.06
N LEU A 99 1.50 16.96 -9.05
CA LEU A 99 2.63 16.04 -8.82
C LEU A 99 3.80 16.79 -8.19
N ARG A 100 4.29 16.28 -7.08
CA ARG A 100 5.43 16.84 -6.34
C ARG A 100 6.30 15.75 -5.76
N THR A 101 7.57 16.07 -5.59
CA THR A 101 8.53 15.27 -4.82
C THR A 101 8.51 15.69 -3.35
N SER A 102 9.10 14.88 -2.49
CA SER A 102 9.32 15.17 -1.08
C SER A 102 10.73 14.70 -0.65
N THR A 103 11.11 14.99 0.58
CA THR A 103 12.37 14.47 1.14
C THR A 103 12.33 12.94 1.28
N GLU A 104 11.16 12.36 1.48
CA GLU A 104 10.97 10.91 1.57
C GLU A 104 10.89 10.26 0.19
N HIS A 105 10.40 10.99 -0.82
CA HIS A 105 10.27 10.53 -2.20
C HIS A 105 10.92 11.55 -3.14
N PRO A 106 12.26 11.50 -3.30
CA PRO A 106 13.04 12.49 -4.06
C PRO A 106 12.79 12.42 -5.56
N ALA A 107 12.25 11.32 -6.07
CA ALA A 107 11.82 11.18 -7.45
C ALA A 107 10.43 10.55 -7.52
N VAL A 108 9.55 11.16 -8.30
CA VAL A 108 8.20 10.70 -8.59
C VAL A 108 7.95 10.88 -10.08
N GLY A 109 7.43 9.86 -10.75
CA GLY A 109 7.20 9.95 -12.19
C GLY A 109 6.34 8.83 -12.76
N TYR A 110 5.91 9.03 -14.00
CA TYR A 110 5.14 8.06 -14.75
C TYR A 110 6.04 7.23 -15.66
N PHE A 111 5.97 5.92 -15.54
CA PHE A 111 6.78 4.94 -16.27
C PHE A 111 5.88 4.08 -17.17
N SER A 112 6.36 3.72 -18.34
CA SER A 112 5.72 2.71 -19.17
C SER A 112 5.93 1.32 -18.56
N ARG A 113 5.17 0.33 -19.04
CA ARG A 113 5.33 -1.06 -18.62
C ARG A 113 6.75 -1.58 -18.93
N GLU A 114 7.30 -1.19 -20.08
CA GLU A 114 8.65 -1.57 -20.54
C GLU A 114 9.72 -0.96 -19.63
N GLU A 115 9.59 0.34 -19.28
CA GLU A 115 10.51 1.02 -18.34
C GLU A 115 10.47 0.38 -16.95
N ILE A 116 9.30 -0.04 -16.48
CA ILE A 116 9.16 -0.75 -15.20
C ILE A 116 9.83 -2.12 -15.26
N ALA A 117 9.67 -2.87 -16.35
CA ALA A 117 10.35 -4.13 -16.54
C ALA A 117 11.90 -3.96 -16.63
N GLU A 118 12.38 -2.84 -17.18
CA GLU A 118 13.81 -2.50 -17.14
C GLU A 118 14.31 -2.19 -15.72
N LEU A 119 13.53 -1.44 -14.94
CA LEU A 119 13.83 -1.20 -13.53
C LEU A 119 13.86 -2.52 -12.74
N GLY A 120 12.95 -3.46 -13.01
CA GLY A 120 12.92 -4.80 -12.40
C GLY A 120 14.19 -5.60 -12.71
N ARG A 121 14.56 -5.68 -14.00
CA ARG A 121 15.80 -6.36 -14.44
C ARG A 121 17.07 -5.75 -13.85
N ALA A 122 17.06 -4.43 -13.62
CA ALA A 122 18.15 -3.71 -13.00
C ALA A 122 18.16 -3.80 -11.46
N GLY A 123 17.23 -4.52 -10.84
CA GLY A 123 17.09 -4.63 -9.38
C GLY A 123 16.73 -3.30 -8.71
N ARG A 124 16.02 -2.41 -9.41
CA ARG A 124 15.67 -1.07 -8.96
C ARG A 124 14.22 -0.92 -8.51
N LEU A 125 13.48 -2.01 -8.42
CA LEU A 125 12.14 -2.02 -7.82
C LEU A 125 12.20 -2.50 -6.38
N ARG A 126 11.31 -1.97 -5.54
CA ARG A 126 11.14 -2.35 -4.13
C ARG A 126 10.82 -3.84 -3.98
N GLY A 127 10.17 -4.42 -4.97
CA GLY A 127 9.85 -5.84 -5.03
C GLY A 127 9.08 -6.20 -6.30
N VAL A 128 8.97 -7.50 -6.53
CA VAL A 128 8.27 -8.08 -7.71
C VAL A 128 6.80 -7.69 -7.79
N HIS A 129 6.18 -7.33 -6.67
CA HIS A 129 4.77 -6.90 -6.63
C HIS A 129 4.48 -5.68 -7.52
N VAL A 130 5.47 -4.82 -7.80
CA VAL A 130 5.31 -3.65 -8.66
C VAL A 130 5.05 -4.11 -10.11
N GLU A 131 5.89 -4.99 -10.66
CA GLU A 131 5.70 -5.54 -12.01
C GLU A 131 4.42 -6.36 -12.11
N LEU A 132 4.17 -7.23 -11.12
CA LEU A 132 2.96 -8.06 -11.09
C LEU A 132 1.68 -7.21 -11.10
N ALA A 133 1.64 -6.12 -10.33
CA ALA A 133 0.48 -5.22 -10.29
C ALA A 133 0.26 -4.52 -11.63
N VAL A 134 1.34 -4.05 -12.27
CA VAL A 134 1.29 -3.44 -13.60
C VAL A 134 0.79 -4.43 -14.64
N ASP A 135 1.31 -5.66 -14.63
CA ASP A 135 0.93 -6.72 -15.57
C ASP A 135 -0.53 -7.15 -15.39
N GLN A 136 -0.98 -7.35 -14.15
CA GLN A 136 -2.37 -7.69 -13.85
C GLN A 136 -3.34 -6.57 -14.25
N CYS A 137 -2.97 -5.31 -13.98
CA CYS A 137 -3.77 -4.17 -14.42
C CYS A 137 -3.84 -4.08 -15.95
N ALA A 138 -2.73 -4.25 -16.64
CA ALA A 138 -2.67 -4.26 -18.11
C ALA A 138 -3.47 -5.42 -18.71
N ALA A 139 -3.52 -6.58 -18.05
CA ALA A 139 -4.36 -7.71 -18.41
C ALA A 139 -5.86 -7.52 -18.09
N GLY A 140 -6.24 -6.40 -17.47
CA GLY A 140 -7.63 -6.10 -17.14
C GLY A 140 -8.14 -6.77 -15.87
N THR A 141 -7.26 -7.25 -14.99
CA THR A 141 -7.66 -7.85 -13.70
C THR A 141 -8.36 -6.82 -12.83
N ARG A 142 -9.56 -7.20 -12.35
CA ARG A 142 -10.40 -6.36 -11.48
C ARG A 142 -11.05 -7.22 -10.42
N LEU A 143 -10.75 -6.93 -9.16
CA LEU A 143 -11.45 -7.49 -8.01
C LEU A 143 -12.47 -6.47 -7.51
N PRO A 144 -13.70 -6.89 -7.20
CA PRO A 144 -14.73 -5.97 -6.68
C PRO A 144 -14.25 -5.26 -5.40
N MET A 145 -14.59 -3.99 -5.22
CA MET A 145 -14.28 -3.24 -4.00
C MET A 145 -14.89 -3.89 -2.75
N GLY A 146 -16.03 -4.55 -2.88
CA GLY A 146 -16.66 -5.33 -1.81
C GLY A 146 -15.89 -6.60 -1.38
N THR A 147 -14.79 -6.94 -2.06
CA THR A 147 -13.89 -8.03 -1.63
C THR A 147 -13.26 -7.73 -0.26
N VAL A 148 -13.08 -6.46 0.06
CA VAL A 148 -12.60 -6.00 1.37
C VAL A 148 -13.69 -5.18 2.02
N GLN A 149 -14.13 -5.61 3.21
CA GLN A 149 -15.20 -4.94 3.94
C GLN A 149 -14.68 -4.49 5.30
N LEU A 150 -14.97 -3.24 5.66
CA LEU A 150 -14.76 -2.77 7.02
C LEU A 150 -15.86 -3.34 7.91
N ILE A 151 -15.47 -4.05 8.94
CA ILE A 151 -16.40 -4.55 9.97
C ILE A 151 -16.13 -3.83 11.29
N ALA A 152 -17.18 -3.41 11.97
CA ALA A 152 -17.04 -2.89 13.32
C ALA A 152 -16.76 -4.06 14.30
N CYS A 153 -15.70 -3.94 15.10
CA CYS A 153 -15.50 -4.85 16.21
C CYS A 153 -16.49 -4.51 17.34
N ALA A 154 -17.11 -5.52 17.94
CA ALA A 154 -17.87 -5.30 19.15
C ALA A 154 -16.95 -4.71 20.24
N PRO A 155 -17.40 -3.73 21.04
CA PRO A 155 -16.61 -3.23 22.15
C PRO A 155 -16.26 -4.39 23.08
N SER A 156 -15.00 -4.45 23.51
CA SER A 156 -14.60 -5.44 24.53
C SER A 156 -15.49 -5.29 25.77
N PRO A 157 -15.98 -6.39 26.36
CA PRO A 157 -16.74 -6.30 27.61
C PRO A 157 -15.87 -5.57 28.64
N SER A 158 -16.43 -4.53 29.26
CA SER A 158 -15.75 -3.84 30.37
C SER A 158 -15.37 -4.88 31.42
N PRO A 159 -14.15 -4.81 31.98
CA PRO A 159 -13.79 -5.71 33.08
C PRO A 159 -14.84 -5.51 34.19
N ALA A 160 -15.49 -6.61 34.56
CA ALA A 160 -16.48 -6.61 35.64
C ALA A 160 -15.84 -5.94 36.87
N GLY A 161 -16.45 -4.83 37.31
CA GLY A 161 -15.95 -4.12 38.46
C GLY A 161 -15.77 -5.07 39.62
N SER A 162 -14.55 -5.13 40.15
CA SER A 162 -14.29 -5.80 41.41
C SER A 162 -15.12 -5.09 42.48
N GLN A 163 -16.25 -5.67 42.85
CA GLN A 163 -16.94 -5.30 44.08
C GLN A 163 -15.95 -5.58 45.21
N ARG A 164 -15.37 -4.52 45.74
CA ARG A 164 -14.70 -4.59 47.04
C ARG A 164 -15.80 -4.79 48.06
N GLU A 165 -15.94 -6.04 48.52
CA GLU A 165 -16.62 -6.30 49.77
C GLU A 165 -15.89 -5.55 50.87
N GLN A 166 -16.55 -4.50 51.41
CA GLN A 166 -16.21 -3.92 52.68
C GLN A 166 -16.91 -4.79 53.72
N GLY A 167 -16.15 -5.62 54.42
CA GLY A 167 -16.50 -6.24 55.68
C GLY A 167 -15.75 -5.54 56.81
#